data_6149c1df2453109d940e9280fca81389
#
_entry.id   6149c1df2453109d940e9280fca81389
#
_cell.length_a   1.000
_cell.length_b   1.000
_cell.length_c   1.000
_cell.angle_alpha   90.00
_cell.angle_beta   90.00
_cell.angle_gamma   90.00
#
_symmetry.space_group_name_H-M   'P 1'
#
loop_
_entity.id
_entity.type
_entity.pdbx_description
1 polymer ?
#
loop_
_entity_poly.entity_id
_entity_poly.type
_entity_poly.pdbx_seq_one_letter_code
_entity_poly.pdbx_strand_id
1 'polypeptide(L)'
;MKNRRIFAFLIFIAMKIIAMIPARYAATRFPAKLMQPLGDKPVIRHTYDNTLATGLFDEVWVVTDSDIIYNEISNHGGKVKMSKRAHESGSDRIAEAVADMEVDIIVNVQGDEPFVKKEPLKKLLQVFEGEEGKKVQVASLMQVLKEQKFIEDPNYVKVAVDRNMN
;
A
#
# COMPACT_ATOMS: atom_id res chain seq x y z
N MET A 1 -1.90 -50.25 -27.95
CA MET A 1 -2.55 -49.31 -27.02
C MET A 1 -1.61 -48.16 -26.75
N LYS A 2 -1.86 -46.96 -27.27
CA LYS A 2 -1.03 -45.74 -27.08
C LYS A 2 -1.48 -45.03 -25.82
N ASN A 3 -0.64 -45.00 -24.77
CA ASN A 3 -0.85 -44.16 -23.59
C ASN A 3 -0.78 -42.68 -23.97
N ARG A 4 -1.93 -42.02 -24.06
CA ARG A 4 -2.02 -40.56 -24.07
C ARG A 4 -1.77 -40.06 -22.65
N ARG A 5 -0.60 -39.51 -22.37
CA ARG A 5 -0.34 -38.68 -21.19
C ARG A 5 -1.07 -37.35 -21.38
N ILE A 6 -2.14 -37.16 -20.64
CA ILE A 6 -2.81 -35.85 -20.53
C ILE A 6 -1.93 -35.01 -19.63
N PHE A 7 -1.23 -34.04 -20.18
CA PHE A 7 -0.58 -32.98 -19.38
C PHE A 7 -1.67 -31.99 -19.00
N ALA A 8 -2.14 -32.06 -17.76
CA ALA A 8 -2.94 -31.01 -17.16
C ALA A 8 -2.01 -29.82 -16.88
N PHE A 9 -2.07 -28.79 -17.70
CA PHE A 9 -1.48 -27.49 -17.41
C PHE A 9 -2.36 -26.85 -16.33
N LEU A 10 -1.93 -26.92 -15.05
CA LEU A 10 -2.48 -26.06 -14.01
C LEU A 10 -2.01 -24.64 -14.30
N ILE A 11 -2.87 -23.83 -14.89
CA ILE A 11 -2.65 -22.38 -14.95
C ILE A 11 -2.91 -21.89 -13.53
N PHE A 12 -1.85 -21.72 -12.75
CA PHE A 12 -1.91 -20.91 -11.54
C PHE A 12 -2.11 -19.47 -12.03
N ILE A 13 -3.33 -18.96 -11.94
CA ILE A 13 -3.58 -17.53 -12.07
C ILE A 13 -2.97 -16.91 -10.82
N ALA A 14 -1.77 -16.35 -10.97
CA ALA A 14 -1.15 -15.58 -9.90
C ALA A 14 -2.02 -14.35 -9.62
N MET A 15 -2.35 -14.10 -8.36
CA MET A 15 -3.08 -12.89 -7.95
C MET A 15 -2.25 -11.66 -8.31
N LYS A 16 -2.88 -10.68 -8.93
CA LYS A 16 -2.26 -9.37 -9.20
C LYS A 16 -2.32 -8.51 -7.95
N ILE A 17 -1.17 -8.22 -7.39
CA ILE A 17 -1.02 -7.48 -6.13
C ILE A 17 -0.32 -6.15 -6.41
N ILE A 18 -0.96 -5.03 -6.09
CA ILE A 18 -0.38 -3.71 -6.28
C ILE A 18 -0.27 -2.93 -4.98
N ALA A 19 0.74 -2.07 -4.88
CA ALA A 19 0.82 -1.07 -3.83
C ALA A 19 0.34 0.29 -4.35
N MET A 20 -0.50 0.95 -3.55
CA MET A 20 -0.99 2.31 -3.83
C MET A 20 -0.54 3.23 -2.70
N ILE A 21 0.12 4.33 -3.06
CA ILE A 21 0.67 5.32 -2.14
C ILE A 21 -0.12 6.62 -2.32
N PRO A 22 -1.16 6.87 -1.49
CA PRO A 22 -1.89 8.13 -1.56
C PRO A 22 -1.01 9.27 -1.05
N ALA A 23 -0.94 10.34 -1.82
CA ALA A 23 -0.09 11.48 -1.54
C ALA A 23 -0.83 12.79 -1.80
N ARG A 24 -0.82 13.71 -0.81
CA ARG A 24 -1.34 15.06 -0.97
C ARG A 24 -0.26 16.08 -0.59
N TYR A 25 -0.22 17.19 -1.31
CA TYR A 25 0.72 18.27 -1.02
C TYR A 25 0.27 19.09 0.19
N ALA A 26 -1.03 19.42 0.25
CA ALA A 26 -1.61 20.18 1.32
C ALA A 26 -1.80 19.29 2.57
N ALA A 27 -0.94 19.49 3.56
CA ALA A 27 -1.11 18.94 4.90
C ALA A 27 -1.33 20.08 5.89
N THR A 28 -2.43 20.03 6.64
CA THR A 28 -2.81 21.11 7.57
C THR A 28 -1.82 21.35 8.70
N ARG A 29 -1.19 20.29 9.21
CA ARG A 29 -0.24 20.35 10.34
C ARG A 29 1.20 20.62 9.92
N PHE A 30 1.59 20.16 8.74
CA PHE A 30 2.95 20.33 8.22
C PHE A 30 2.90 20.42 6.69
N PRO A 31 2.88 21.64 6.13
CA PRO A 31 2.77 21.87 4.69
C PRO A 31 3.88 21.16 3.91
N ALA A 32 3.52 20.60 2.77
CA ALA A 32 4.43 19.89 1.87
C ALA A 32 5.25 18.75 2.54
N LYS A 33 4.71 18.10 3.61
CA LYS A 33 5.42 17.06 4.37
C LYS A 33 6.08 16.01 3.48
N LEU A 34 5.37 15.55 2.45
CA LEU A 34 5.85 14.50 1.56
C LEU A 34 6.98 14.95 0.63
N MET A 35 7.12 16.25 0.42
CA MET A 35 8.18 16.86 -0.38
C MET A 35 9.35 17.36 0.46
N GLN A 36 9.29 17.22 1.80
CA GLN A 36 10.44 17.56 2.63
C GLN A 36 11.62 16.64 2.35
N PRO A 37 12.83 17.18 2.30
CA PRO A 37 14.03 16.38 2.07
C PRO A 37 14.28 15.43 3.25
N LEU A 38 14.58 14.19 2.94
CA LEU A 38 15.07 13.19 3.87
C LEU A 38 16.37 12.62 3.29
N GLY A 39 17.49 13.20 3.67
CA GLY A 39 18.77 12.92 3.02
C GLY A 39 18.81 13.50 1.61
N ASP A 40 19.01 12.65 0.62
CA ASP A 40 19.23 13.01 -0.80
C ASP A 40 17.96 13.19 -1.64
N LYS A 41 16.79 12.82 -1.10
CA LYS A 41 15.53 12.88 -1.85
C LYS A 41 14.32 13.12 -0.94
N PRO A 42 13.14 13.54 -1.50
CA PRO A 42 11.93 13.77 -0.72
C PRO A 42 11.40 12.51 -0.04
N VAL A 43 10.66 12.69 1.06
CA VAL A 43 9.99 11.60 1.81
C VAL A 43 9.18 10.68 0.88
N ILE A 44 8.37 11.25 -0.02
CA ILE A 44 7.53 10.44 -0.93
C ILE A 44 8.36 9.53 -1.85
N ARG A 45 9.55 9.98 -2.28
CA ARG A 45 10.46 9.18 -3.10
C ARG A 45 11.04 8.01 -2.31
N HIS A 46 11.43 8.24 -1.06
CA HIS A 46 11.86 7.14 -0.19
C HIS A 46 10.75 6.11 -0.01
N THR A 47 9.52 6.56 0.24
CA THR A 47 8.37 5.66 0.38
C THR A 47 8.15 4.84 -0.89
N TYR A 48 8.15 5.49 -2.06
CA TYR A 48 7.98 4.81 -3.34
C TYR A 48 9.11 3.81 -3.61
N ASP A 49 10.36 4.24 -3.54
CA ASP A 49 11.53 3.41 -3.85
C ASP A 49 11.65 2.21 -2.90
N ASN A 50 11.43 2.42 -1.60
CA ASN A 50 11.49 1.36 -0.62
C ASN A 50 10.33 0.37 -0.75
N THR A 51 9.12 0.84 -1.11
CA THR A 51 7.99 -0.04 -1.43
C THR A 51 8.32 -0.91 -2.65
N LEU A 52 8.83 -0.31 -3.71
CA LEU A 52 9.25 -1.01 -4.92
C LEU A 52 10.36 -2.03 -4.63
N ALA A 53 11.36 -1.65 -3.83
CA ALA A 53 12.48 -2.51 -3.45
C ALA A 53 12.08 -3.75 -2.62
N THR A 54 10.87 -3.79 -2.05
CA THR A 54 10.36 -5.00 -1.37
C THR A 54 10.23 -6.18 -2.32
N GLY A 55 9.93 -5.92 -3.62
CA GLY A 55 9.69 -6.94 -4.63
C GLY A 55 8.44 -7.79 -4.37
N LEU A 56 7.45 -7.26 -3.63
CA LEU A 56 6.21 -7.96 -3.27
C LEU A 56 5.04 -7.63 -4.19
N PHE A 57 5.16 -6.59 -5.00
CA PHE A 57 4.07 -6.02 -5.79
C PHE A 57 4.36 -6.12 -7.29
N ASP A 58 3.34 -6.43 -8.08
CA ASP A 58 3.41 -6.36 -9.53
C ASP A 58 3.60 -4.92 -10.01
N GLU A 59 2.98 -3.97 -9.28
CA GLU A 59 3.09 -2.56 -9.57
C GLU A 59 3.04 -1.74 -8.27
N VAL A 60 3.77 -0.62 -8.25
CA VAL A 60 3.70 0.40 -7.19
C VAL A 60 3.31 1.72 -7.84
N TRP A 61 2.27 2.36 -7.29
CA TRP A 61 1.74 3.61 -7.81
C TRP A 61 1.65 4.68 -6.72
N VAL A 62 2.03 5.89 -7.05
CA VAL A 62 1.65 7.07 -6.27
C VAL A 62 0.37 7.66 -6.85
N VAL A 63 -0.57 8.05 -5.99
CA VAL A 63 -1.81 8.73 -6.41
C VAL A 63 -1.89 10.09 -5.72
N THR A 64 -1.94 11.15 -6.51
CA THR A 64 -1.84 12.52 -6.00
C THR A 64 -2.77 13.50 -6.72
N ASP A 65 -3.05 14.62 -6.07
CA ASP A 65 -3.72 15.79 -6.63
C ASP A 65 -2.73 16.97 -6.86
N SER A 66 -1.43 16.72 -6.78
CA SER A 66 -0.38 17.73 -6.85
C SER A 66 0.56 17.48 -8.02
N ASP A 67 0.69 18.46 -8.90
CA ASP A 67 1.66 18.43 -10.00
C ASP A 67 3.10 18.31 -9.49
N ILE A 68 3.41 18.87 -8.31
CA ILE A 68 4.74 18.81 -7.71
C ILE A 68 5.10 17.36 -7.38
N ILE A 69 4.19 16.64 -6.70
CA ILE A 69 4.40 15.23 -6.36
C ILE A 69 4.38 14.36 -7.62
N TYR A 70 3.46 14.65 -8.55
CA TYR A 70 3.39 13.95 -9.83
C TYR A 70 4.71 14.02 -10.58
N ASN A 71 5.25 15.23 -10.76
CA ASN A 71 6.51 15.46 -11.46
C ASN A 71 7.69 14.82 -10.74
N GLU A 72 7.75 14.86 -9.40
CA GLU A 72 8.79 14.21 -8.62
C GLU A 72 8.86 12.70 -8.91
N ILE A 73 7.73 12.03 -8.93
CA ILE A 73 7.68 10.59 -9.17
C ILE A 73 7.92 10.25 -10.65
N SER A 74 7.24 10.94 -11.58
CA SER A 74 7.32 10.65 -13.02
C SER A 74 8.69 10.94 -13.62
N ASN A 75 9.32 12.05 -13.23
CA ASN A 75 10.66 12.43 -13.76
C ASN A 75 11.76 11.45 -13.34
N HIS A 76 11.49 10.62 -12.33
CA HIS A 76 12.41 9.58 -11.91
C HIS A 76 11.95 8.16 -12.30
N GLY A 77 11.04 8.04 -13.26
CA GLY A 77 10.59 6.76 -13.84
C GLY A 77 9.58 6.01 -12.97
N GLY A 78 9.04 6.64 -11.90
CA GLY A 78 8.02 6.05 -11.06
C GLY A 78 6.63 6.11 -11.68
N LYS A 79 5.76 5.16 -11.32
CA LYS A 79 4.35 5.16 -11.73
C LYS A 79 3.55 6.10 -10.84
N VAL A 80 2.83 7.03 -11.44
CA VAL A 80 2.01 8.00 -10.74
C VAL A 80 0.70 8.24 -11.50
N LYS A 81 -0.40 8.43 -10.76
CA LYS A 81 -1.73 8.73 -11.31
C LYS A 81 -2.25 10.01 -10.67
N MET A 82 -2.75 10.93 -11.49
CA MET A 82 -3.39 12.15 -10.99
C MET A 82 -4.83 11.86 -10.59
N SER A 83 -5.24 12.33 -9.42
CA SER A 83 -6.64 12.29 -8.98
C SER A 83 -7.50 13.19 -9.84
N LYS A 84 -8.69 12.74 -10.21
CA LYS A 84 -9.65 13.51 -11.02
C LYS A 84 -10.38 14.57 -10.19
N ARG A 85 -10.39 14.41 -8.86
CA ARG A 85 -11.05 15.31 -7.89
C ARG A 85 -10.32 15.34 -6.56
N ALA A 86 -10.70 16.27 -5.69
CA ALA A 86 -10.26 16.27 -4.29
C ALA A 86 -10.90 15.11 -3.52
N HIS A 87 -10.17 14.53 -2.59
CA HIS A 87 -10.62 13.42 -1.73
C HIS A 87 -10.41 13.77 -0.26
N GLU A 88 -11.35 13.36 0.58
CA GLU A 88 -11.26 13.54 2.03
C GLU A 88 -10.25 12.60 2.67
N SER A 89 -10.15 11.36 2.15
CA SER A 89 -9.23 10.35 2.66
C SER A 89 -8.29 9.78 1.58
N GLY A 90 -7.19 9.18 2.04
CA GLY A 90 -6.29 8.42 1.15
C GLY A 90 -6.97 7.21 0.53
N SER A 91 -7.88 6.56 1.24
CA SER A 91 -8.62 5.40 0.75
C SER A 91 -9.57 5.76 -0.40
N ASP A 92 -10.27 6.90 -0.31
CA ASP A 92 -11.14 7.38 -1.41
C ASP A 92 -10.33 7.70 -2.67
N ARG A 93 -9.13 8.27 -2.48
CA ARG A 93 -8.18 8.54 -3.56
C ARG A 93 -7.72 7.27 -4.25
N ILE A 94 -7.40 6.24 -3.48
CA ILE A 94 -7.04 4.91 -4.00
C ILE A 94 -8.22 4.30 -4.74
N ALA A 95 -9.42 4.33 -4.17
CA ALA A 95 -10.62 3.75 -4.78
C ALA A 95 -10.91 4.37 -6.17
N GLU A 96 -10.78 5.70 -6.31
CA GLU A 96 -10.87 6.35 -7.61
C GLU A 96 -9.79 5.84 -8.58
N ALA A 97 -8.56 5.74 -8.09
CA ALA A 97 -7.43 5.42 -8.95
C ALA A 97 -7.47 4.00 -9.51
N VAL A 98 -8.07 3.06 -8.79
CA VAL A 98 -8.14 1.64 -9.16
C VAL A 98 -9.43 1.23 -9.84
N ALA A 99 -10.40 2.14 -9.98
CA ALA A 99 -11.73 1.84 -10.51
C ALA A 99 -11.72 1.23 -11.93
N ASP A 100 -10.68 1.48 -12.70
CA ASP A 100 -10.46 0.98 -14.06
C ASP A 100 -9.31 -0.04 -14.16
N MET A 101 -8.84 -0.59 -13.02
CA MET A 101 -7.73 -1.54 -12.95
C MET A 101 -8.22 -2.94 -12.58
N GLU A 102 -7.74 -3.96 -13.28
CA GLU A 102 -7.94 -5.35 -12.89
C GLU A 102 -6.85 -5.75 -11.90
N VAL A 103 -7.22 -5.85 -10.61
CA VAL A 103 -6.31 -6.19 -9.50
C VAL A 103 -7.05 -7.03 -8.47
N ASP A 104 -6.35 -7.95 -7.82
CA ASP A 104 -6.91 -8.84 -6.80
C ASP A 104 -6.70 -8.27 -5.40
N ILE A 105 -5.52 -7.71 -5.13
CA ILE A 105 -5.15 -7.15 -3.82
C ILE A 105 -4.54 -5.77 -3.99
N ILE A 106 -5.03 -4.81 -3.21
CA ILE A 106 -4.50 -3.46 -3.14
C ILE A 106 -3.93 -3.24 -1.75
N VAL A 107 -2.65 -2.92 -1.67
CA VAL A 107 -1.99 -2.53 -0.43
C VAL A 107 -1.86 -1.02 -0.35
N ASN A 108 -2.52 -0.42 0.64
CA ASN A 108 -2.38 1.00 0.93
C ASN A 108 -1.10 1.23 1.76
N VAL A 109 -0.10 1.85 1.15
CA VAL A 109 1.14 2.27 1.82
C VAL A 109 1.08 3.77 2.03
N GLN A 110 1.16 4.24 3.29
CA GLN A 110 1.06 5.66 3.59
C GLN A 110 2.26 6.43 3.01
N GLY A 111 1.98 7.56 2.33
CA GLY A 111 3.02 8.35 1.65
C GLY A 111 4.12 8.89 2.57
N ASP A 112 3.86 8.96 3.87
CA ASP A 112 4.79 9.44 4.90
C ASP A 112 5.48 8.31 5.69
N GLU A 113 5.51 7.10 5.14
CA GLU A 113 6.25 5.95 5.71
C GLU A 113 7.50 5.62 4.88
N PRO A 114 8.56 6.43 4.93
CA PRO A 114 9.75 6.23 4.09
C PRO A 114 10.55 4.97 4.44
N PHE A 115 10.32 4.36 5.60
CA PHE A 115 11.05 3.19 6.09
C PHE A 115 10.27 1.89 5.95
N VAL A 116 9.50 1.75 4.88
CA VAL A 116 8.75 0.53 4.54
C VAL A 116 9.71 -0.68 4.53
N LYS A 117 9.27 -1.78 5.17
CA LYS A 117 10.04 -3.03 5.26
C LYS A 117 9.28 -4.18 4.64
N LYS A 118 10.02 -5.09 4.00
CA LYS A 118 9.48 -6.28 3.33
C LYS A 118 8.73 -7.22 4.27
N GLU A 119 9.30 -7.55 5.42
CA GLU A 119 8.75 -8.59 6.30
C GLU A 119 7.34 -8.29 6.85
N PRO A 120 7.02 -7.08 7.35
CA PRO A 120 5.66 -6.76 7.74
C PRO A 120 4.66 -6.88 6.58
N LEU A 121 5.01 -6.37 5.40
CA LEU A 121 4.15 -6.44 4.22
C LEU A 121 3.95 -7.88 3.74
N LYS A 122 4.99 -8.70 3.79
CA LYS A 122 4.88 -10.13 3.48
C LYS A 122 3.90 -10.83 4.42
N LYS A 123 3.97 -10.55 5.73
CA LYS A 123 3.01 -11.09 6.71
C LYS A 123 1.58 -10.64 6.44
N LEU A 124 1.40 -9.37 6.04
CA LEU A 124 0.09 -8.85 5.66
C LEU A 124 -0.48 -9.60 4.46
N LEU A 125 0.33 -9.85 3.44
CA LEU A 125 -0.12 -10.54 2.23
C LEU A 125 -0.45 -12.03 2.48
N GLN A 126 0.23 -12.68 3.41
CA GLN A 126 -0.01 -14.09 3.75
C GLN A 126 -1.44 -14.39 4.23
N VAL A 127 -2.15 -13.39 4.80
CA VAL A 127 -3.54 -13.60 5.25
C VAL A 127 -4.52 -13.80 4.09
N PHE A 128 -4.13 -13.46 2.86
CA PHE A 128 -4.94 -13.63 1.65
C PHE A 128 -4.62 -14.95 0.91
N GLU A 129 -3.71 -15.77 1.43
CA GLU A 129 -3.34 -17.04 0.82
C GLU A 129 -4.34 -18.16 1.17
N GLY A 130 -4.49 -19.14 0.27
CA GLY A 130 -5.31 -20.34 0.48
C GLY A 130 -6.81 -20.09 0.48
N GLU A 131 -7.60 -21.10 0.85
CA GLU A 131 -9.07 -21.03 0.81
C GLU A 131 -9.65 -20.06 1.86
N GLU A 132 -9.06 -19.99 3.05
CA GLU A 132 -9.49 -19.04 4.08
C GLU A 132 -9.14 -17.60 3.68
N GLY A 133 -8.01 -17.38 3.01
CA GLY A 133 -7.61 -16.08 2.49
C GLY A 133 -8.60 -15.49 1.49
N LYS A 134 -9.29 -16.32 0.72
CA LYS A 134 -10.36 -15.87 -0.21
C LYS A 134 -11.55 -15.21 0.49
N LYS A 135 -11.73 -15.44 1.77
CA LYS A 135 -12.80 -14.84 2.58
C LYS A 135 -12.40 -13.50 3.18
N VAL A 136 -11.11 -13.21 3.21
CA VAL A 136 -10.58 -11.96 3.79
C VAL A 136 -10.83 -10.80 2.84
N GLN A 137 -11.56 -9.80 3.31
CA GLN A 137 -11.84 -8.59 2.53
C GLN A 137 -10.90 -7.43 2.88
N VAL A 138 -10.50 -7.33 4.15
CA VAL A 138 -9.63 -6.27 4.65
C VAL A 138 -8.69 -6.85 5.71
N ALA A 139 -7.44 -6.43 5.68
CA ALA A 139 -6.46 -6.75 6.70
C ALA A 139 -5.57 -5.53 7.00
N SER A 140 -5.07 -5.42 8.21
CA SER A 140 -4.16 -4.34 8.62
C SER A 140 -3.08 -4.87 9.55
N LEU A 141 -1.94 -4.18 9.55
CA LEU A 141 -0.87 -4.44 10.50
C LEU A 141 -1.16 -3.71 11.81
N MET A 142 -0.89 -4.39 12.92
CA MET A 142 -0.93 -3.78 14.24
C MET A 142 0.32 -4.13 15.03
N GLN A 143 0.64 -3.29 16.03
CA GLN A 143 1.75 -3.50 16.94
C GLN A 143 1.26 -3.39 18.38
N VAL A 144 1.79 -4.25 19.26
CA VAL A 144 1.47 -4.22 20.69
C VAL A 144 2.08 -2.97 21.31
N LEU A 145 1.26 -2.15 21.96
CA LEU A 145 1.70 -1.05 22.81
C LEU A 145 2.08 -1.62 24.18
N LYS A 146 3.38 -1.54 24.52
CA LYS A 146 3.92 -2.15 25.75
C LYS A 146 3.90 -1.22 26.95
N GLU A 147 3.87 0.08 26.73
CA GLU A 147 3.96 1.07 27.81
C GLU A 147 2.62 1.76 28.00
N GLN A 148 2.16 1.86 29.25
CA GLN A 148 0.87 2.46 29.63
C GLN A 148 0.72 3.88 29.08
N LYS A 149 1.76 4.68 29.10
CA LYS A 149 1.76 6.05 28.55
C LYS A 149 1.32 6.13 27.10
N PHE A 150 1.66 5.12 26.26
CA PHE A 150 1.25 5.08 24.85
C PHE A 150 -0.20 4.59 24.69
N ILE A 151 -0.68 3.78 25.64
CA ILE A 151 -2.09 3.34 25.66
C ILE A 151 -3.01 4.51 26.00
N GLU A 152 -2.59 5.39 26.90
CA GLU A 152 -3.38 6.56 27.35
C GLU A 152 -3.25 7.78 26.41
N ASP A 153 -2.16 7.88 25.66
CA ASP A 153 -1.93 9.01 24.76
C ASP A 153 -2.89 8.98 23.55
N PRO A 154 -3.76 9.99 23.35
CA PRO A 154 -4.70 10.05 22.24
C PRO A 154 -4.07 10.15 20.86
N ASN A 155 -2.77 10.51 20.78
CA ASN A 155 -2.04 10.57 19.50
C ASN A 155 -1.63 9.19 18.98
N TYR A 156 -1.66 8.16 19.83
CA TYR A 156 -1.45 6.77 19.39
C TYR A 156 -2.77 6.15 18.97
N VAL A 157 -2.86 5.73 17.71
CA VAL A 157 -4.03 5.00 17.21
C VAL A 157 -4.09 3.61 17.85
N LYS A 158 -5.25 3.23 18.37
CA LYS A 158 -5.53 1.92 18.97
C LYS A 158 -6.39 1.11 18.02
N VAL A 159 -6.11 -0.19 17.95
CA VAL A 159 -6.95 -1.15 17.24
C VAL A 159 -7.79 -1.90 18.27
N ALA A 160 -9.10 -1.89 18.09
CA ALA A 160 -10.00 -2.75 18.84
C ALA A 160 -10.23 -4.03 18.03
N VAL A 161 -10.09 -5.16 18.67
CA VAL A 161 -10.36 -6.47 18.08
C VAL A 161 -11.58 -7.10 18.75
N ASP A 162 -12.31 -7.92 18.01
CA ASP A 162 -13.40 -8.70 18.55
C ASP A 162 -12.90 -9.93 19.34
N ARG A 163 -13.84 -10.76 19.85
CA ARG A 163 -13.50 -11.97 20.62
C ARG A 163 -12.76 -13.04 19.79
N ASN A 164 -12.83 -12.96 18.47
CA ASN A 164 -12.19 -13.88 17.54
C ASN A 164 -10.86 -13.31 16.99
N MET A 165 -10.41 -12.18 17.54
CA MET A 165 -9.20 -11.45 17.12
C MET A 165 -9.28 -10.88 15.69
N ASN A 166 -10.50 -10.58 15.23
CA ASN A 166 -10.75 -9.89 13.96
C ASN A 166 -10.88 -8.37 14.16
#